data_20795caa17cb6fb3c154bb86b1c7d2ca
#
_entry.id   20795caa17cb6fb3c154bb86b1c7d2ca
#
_cell.length_a   1.000
_cell.length_b   1.000
_cell.length_c   1.000
_cell.angle_alpha   90.00
_cell.angle_beta   90.00
_cell.angle_gamma   90.00
#
_symmetry.space_group_name_H-M   'P 1'
#
loop_
_entity.id
_entity.type
_entity.pdbx_description
1 polymer ?
#
loop_
_entity_poly.entity_id
_entity_poly.type
_entity_poly.pdbx_seq_one_letter_code
_entity_poly.pdbx_strand_id
1 'polypeptide(L)'
;MTNALLHPFAPVAKPMSDYINIVRGSGSLVYDDTGKDYVDGLGSLWYCQVAHGRTEIIDAVADQMRRIEAYNIFDPFTNEPADRVAEMIVERSPFPDGRVFLGCSGSEAVDTAIKIARQAMQRRGQTERQVVVRRTNGYHGTNFGGTSAQGIAPNREGWGDLVPHFVEVPHDDL
;
A
#
# COMPACT_ATOMS: atom_id res chain seq x y z
N MET A 1 18.29 20.50 -16.90
CA MET A 1 18.51 20.02 -15.52
C MET A 1 17.98 18.59 -15.44
N THR A 2 18.76 17.67 -14.92
CA THR A 2 18.29 16.31 -14.64
C THR A 2 17.23 16.36 -13.56
N ASN A 3 16.12 15.64 -13.75
CA ASN A 3 15.08 15.50 -12.73
C ASN A 3 15.65 14.74 -11.52
N ALA A 4 15.58 15.34 -10.34
CA ALA A 4 16.02 14.69 -9.12
C ALA A 4 15.02 13.62 -8.62
N LEU A 5 13.76 13.67 -9.08
CA LEU A 5 12.73 12.68 -8.73
C LEU A 5 12.80 11.51 -9.71
N LEU A 6 13.03 10.31 -9.18
CA LEU A 6 12.91 9.07 -9.94
C LEU A 6 11.44 8.64 -9.96
N HIS A 7 10.81 8.80 -11.11
CA HIS A 7 9.41 8.39 -11.28
C HIS A 7 9.30 6.87 -11.47
N PRO A 8 8.42 6.19 -10.72
CA PRO A 8 8.17 4.77 -10.93
C PRO A 8 7.72 4.48 -12.37
N PHE A 9 8.20 3.37 -12.94
CA PHE A 9 7.85 2.90 -14.28
C PHE A 9 8.12 3.89 -15.43
N ALA A 10 8.98 4.88 -15.23
CA ALA A 10 9.36 5.83 -16.26
C ALA A 10 10.83 5.68 -16.61
N PRO A 11 11.22 5.90 -17.88
CA PRO A 11 12.63 6.01 -18.26
C PRO A 11 13.33 7.13 -17.50
N VAL A 12 14.53 6.86 -16.97
CA VAL A 12 15.30 7.84 -16.19
C VAL A 12 15.58 9.13 -16.98
N ALA A 13 15.71 9.02 -18.30
CA ALA A 13 16.00 10.14 -19.19
C ALA A 13 14.74 10.89 -19.69
N LYS A 14 13.53 10.55 -19.20
CA LYS A 14 12.30 11.22 -19.63
C LYS A 14 12.35 12.71 -19.23
N PRO A 15 12.18 13.66 -20.19
CA PRO A 15 12.19 15.09 -19.87
C PRO A 15 11.03 15.48 -18.94
N MET A 16 11.24 16.49 -18.09
CA MET A 16 10.18 17.01 -17.22
C MET A 16 8.99 17.58 -17.99
N SER A 17 9.22 18.13 -19.18
CA SER A 17 8.15 18.63 -20.08
C SER A 17 7.15 17.57 -20.52
N ASP A 18 7.50 16.29 -20.40
CA ASP A 18 6.67 15.17 -20.84
C ASP A 18 5.78 14.62 -19.68
N TYR A 19 5.91 15.20 -18.49
CA TYR A 19 5.06 14.87 -17.36
C TYR A 19 3.89 15.86 -17.24
N ILE A 20 2.74 15.32 -16.83
CA ILE A 20 1.57 16.13 -16.51
C ILE A 20 1.72 16.58 -15.05
N ASN A 21 1.78 17.88 -14.82
CA ASN A 21 1.95 18.46 -13.49
C ASN A 21 0.57 18.74 -12.87
N ILE A 22 0.08 17.84 -12.01
CA ILE A 22 -1.20 18.01 -11.32
C ILE A 22 -1.04 18.99 -10.16
N VAL A 23 -1.84 20.06 -10.14
CA VAL A 23 -1.72 21.17 -9.19
C VAL A 23 -2.92 21.31 -8.25
N ARG A 24 -4.07 20.70 -8.55
CA ARG A 24 -5.24 20.71 -7.67
C ARG A 24 -6.22 19.58 -7.98
N GLY A 25 -7.11 19.30 -7.04
CA GLY A 25 -8.21 18.36 -7.23
C GLY A 25 -9.53 18.91 -6.66
N SER A 26 -10.65 18.47 -7.21
CA SER A 26 -11.99 18.79 -6.73
C SER A 26 -12.97 17.68 -7.13
N GLY A 27 -13.66 17.10 -6.17
CA GLY A 27 -14.52 15.96 -6.44
C GLY A 27 -13.73 14.79 -7.07
N SER A 28 -14.18 14.29 -8.20
CA SER A 28 -13.51 13.23 -8.98
C SER A 28 -12.55 13.77 -10.05
N LEU A 29 -12.28 15.06 -10.09
CA LEU A 29 -11.42 15.69 -11.07
C LEU A 29 -10.11 16.15 -10.46
N VAL A 30 -9.03 16.03 -11.24
CA VAL A 30 -7.73 16.66 -11.00
C VAL A 30 -7.40 17.60 -12.18
N TYR A 31 -6.58 18.61 -11.93
CA TYR A 31 -6.27 19.65 -12.87
C TYR A 31 -4.76 19.84 -12.97
N ASP A 32 -4.26 19.98 -14.20
CA ASP A 32 -2.87 20.32 -14.43
C ASP A 32 -2.58 21.84 -14.35
N ASP A 33 -1.32 22.19 -14.47
CA ASP A 33 -0.85 23.59 -14.42
C ASP A 33 -1.26 24.42 -15.64
N THR A 34 -1.80 23.82 -16.70
CA THR A 34 -2.42 24.51 -17.83
C THR A 34 -3.92 24.79 -17.62
N GLY A 35 -4.51 24.20 -16.57
CA GLY A 35 -5.92 24.29 -16.25
C GLY A 35 -6.77 23.20 -16.89
N LYS A 36 -6.18 22.24 -17.60
CA LYS A 36 -6.89 21.10 -18.16
C LYS A 36 -7.30 20.15 -17.05
N ASP A 37 -8.51 19.62 -17.13
CA ASP A 37 -9.07 18.65 -16.20
C ASP A 37 -8.94 17.20 -16.66
N TYR A 38 -8.87 16.31 -15.70
CA TYR A 38 -8.82 14.86 -15.90
C TYR A 38 -9.69 14.17 -14.85
N VAL A 39 -10.39 13.10 -15.25
CA VAL A 39 -11.09 12.24 -14.30
C VAL A 39 -10.06 11.40 -13.53
N ASP A 40 -10.03 11.53 -12.22
CA ASP A 40 -9.22 10.67 -11.36
C ASP A 40 -9.90 9.31 -11.12
N GLY A 41 -9.83 8.45 -12.13
CA GLY A 41 -10.40 7.09 -12.08
C GLY A 41 -9.62 6.11 -11.19
N LEU A 42 -8.45 6.50 -10.68
CA LEU A 42 -7.61 5.68 -9.82
C LEU A 42 -7.64 6.12 -8.34
N GLY A 43 -8.36 7.20 -8.00
CA GLY A 43 -8.31 7.77 -6.65
C GLY A 43 -6.88 8.05 -6.22
N SER A 44 -6.13 8.82 -7.03
CA SER A 44 -4.70 9.12 -6.84
C SER A 44 -3.81 7.90 -6.61
N LEU A 45 -4.08 6.78 -7.22
CA LEU A 45 -3.45 5.48 -6.99
C LEU A 45 -3.85 4.86 -5.63
N TRP A 46 -5.17 4.71 -5.41
CA TRP A 46 -5.81 3.92 -4.35
C TRP A 46 -5.93 4.59 -2.97
N TYR A 47 -5.47 5.82 -2.77
CA TYR A 47 -5.49 6.47 -1.47
C TYR A 47 -6.36 7.73 -1.37
N CYS A 48 -7.04 8.15 -2.43
CA CYS A 48 -8.01 9.25 -2.44
C CYS A 48 -9.42 8.77 -2.83
N GLN A 49 -9.96 7.81 -2.06
CA GLN A 49 -11.21 7.11 -2.39
C GLN A 49 -12.48 7.92 -2.14
N VAL A 50 -12.38 9.02 -1.38
CA VAL A 50 -13.53 9.81 -0.95
C VAL A 50 -13.63 11.16 -1.66
N ALA A 51 -13.00 11.28 -2.83
CA ALA A 51 -12.87 12.49 -3.63
C ALA A 51 -11.88 13.54 -3.08
N HIS A 52 -11.50 14.47 -3.95
CA HIS A 52 -10.61 15.59 -3.63
C HIS A 52 -11.38 16.76 -3.01
N GLY A 53 -10.71 17.56 -2.17
CA GLY A 53 -11.23 18.80 -1.63
C GLY A 53 -12.29 18.64 -0.53
N ARG A 54 -12.32 17.51 0.16
CA ARG A 54 -13.20 17.23 1.31
C ARG A 54 -12.74 18.06 2.51
N THR A 55 -13.34 19.23 2.69
CA THR A 55 -12.95 20.19 3.74
C THR A 55 -13.12 19.61 5.14
N GLU A 56 -14.16 18.82 5.38
CA GLU A 56 -14.39 18.17 6.67
C GLU A 56 -13.26 17.18 7.06
N ILE A 57 -12.61 16.54 6.07
CA ILE A 57 -11.45 15.67 6.32
C ILE A 57 -10.21 16.53 6.54
N ILE A 58 -10.01 17.55 5.71
CA ILE A 58 -8.88 18.47 5.83
C ILE A 58 -8.87 19.12 7.22
N ASP A 59 -10.02 19.63 7.68
CA ASP A 59 -10.15 20.29 8.97
C ASP A 59 -9.91 19.30 10.12
N ALA A 60 -10.48 18.10 10.06
CA ALA A 60 -10.25 17.06 11.07
C ALA A 60 -8.76 16.65 11.17
N VAL A 61 -8.07 16.52 10.02
CA VAL A 61 -6.63 16.25 10.00
C VAL A 61 -5.83 17.42 10.58
N ALA A 62 -6.15 18.66 10.19
CA ALA A 62 -5.47 19.84 10.71
C ALA A 62 -5.66 19.97 12.22
N ASP A 63 -6.85 19.73 12.74
CA ASP A 63 -7.13 19.79 14.17
C ASP A 63 -6.39 18.68 14.95
N GLN A 64 -6.32 17.48 14.41
CA GLN A 64 -5.52 16.43 15.03
C GLN A 64 -4.02 16.77 15.03
N MET A 65 -3.50 17.33 13.94
CA MET A 65 -2.08 17.74 13.86
C MET A 65 -1.74 18.88 14.83
N ARG A 66 -2.69 19.76 15.18
CA ARG A 66 -2.49 20.78 16.23
C ARG A 66 -2.43 20.19 17.63
N ARG A 67 -3.04 19.02 17.86
CA ARG A 67 -2.98 18.29 19.14
C ARG A 67 -1.68 17.50 19.25
N ILE A 68 -1.39 16.67 18.27
CA ILE A 68 -0.15 15.92 18.09
C ILE A 68 -0.07 15.45 16.62
N GLU A 69 1.05 15.76 15.98
CA GLU A 69 1.30 15.47 14.56
C GLU A 69 1.57 13.99 14.31
N ALA A 70 2.39 13.39 15.15
CA ALA A 70 2.76 11.99 15.09
C ALA A 70 3.32 11.50 16.43
N TYR A 71 3.04 10.26 16.76
CA TYR A 71 3.73 9.55 17.83
C TYR A 71 3.75 8.06 17.52
N ASN A 72 4.75 7.36 18.06
CA ASN A 72 4.88 5.93 17.86
C ASN A 72 3.87 5.13 18.69
N ILE A 73 3.60 3.89 18.27
CA ILE A 73 2.74 2.93 18.98
C ILE A 73 3.52 1.70 19.46
N PHE A 74 4.84 1.86 19.72
CA PHE A 74 5.63 0.81 20.39
C PHE A 74 5.33 0.81 21.88
N ASP A 75 5.27 -0.40 22.47
CA ASP A 75 5.08 -0.58 23.91
C ASP A 75 6.02 0.32 24.74
N PRO A 76 5.54 1.08 25.72
CA PRO A 76 4.16 1.09 26.25
C PRO A 76 3.24 2.16 25.67
N PHE A 77 3.54 2.71 24.51
CA PHE A 77 2.82 3.86 23.95
C PHE A 77 1.69 3.46 23.00
N THR A 78 0.61 4.23 23.02
CA THR A 78 -0.47 4.21 22.03
C THR A 78 -1.02 5.62 21.83
N ASN A 79 -1.97 5.77 20.92
CA ASN A 79 -2.71 7.02 20.73
C ASN A 79 -4.15 6.72 20.26
N GLU A 80 -5.07 7.59 20.66
CA GLU A 80 -6.51 7.45 20.38
C GLU A 80 -6.84 7.23 18.89
N PRO A 81 -6.29 7.98 17.91
CA PRO A 81 -6.57 7.74 16.50
C PRO A 81 -6.17 6.34 16.01
N ALA A 82 -5.03 5.81 16.46
CA ALA A 82 -4.57 4.47 16.08
C ALA A 82 -5.48 3.38 16.67
N ASP A 83 -5.83 3.51 17.95
CA ASP A 83 -6.72 2.57 18.62
C ASP A 83 -8.11 2.58 17.96
N ARG A 84 -8.66 3.77 17.70
CA ARG A 84 -9.98 3.93 17.09
C ARG A 84 -10.04 3.36 15.67
N VAL A 85 -9.04 3.60 14.82
CA VAL A 85 -9.03 3.02 13.46
C VAL A 85 -8.89 1.49 13.51
N ALA A 86 -8.13 0.95 14.45
CA ALA A 86 -8.01 -0.49 14.64
C ALA A 86 -9.36 -1.12 15.05
N GLU A 87 -10.09 -0.52 16.00
CA GLU A 87 -11.45 -0.93 16.36
C GLU A 87 -12.40 -0.91 15.17
N MET A 88 -12.45 0.19 14.42
CA MET A 88 -13.30 0.34 13.24
C MET A 88 -13.02 -0.71 12.15
N ILE A 89 -11.77 -1.13 12.00
CA ILE A 89 -11.37 -2.18 11.06
C ILE A 89 -11.87 -3.54 11.55
N VAL A 90 -11.67 -3.86 12.84
CA VAL A 90 -12.14 -5.12 13.43
C VAL A 90 -13.65 -5.23 13.35
N GLU A 91 -14.40 -4.17 13.71
CA GLU A 91 -15.86 -4.12 13.62
C GLU A 91 -16.40 -4.47 12.22
N ARG A 92 -15.65 -4.17 11.17
CA ARG A 92 -16.03 -4.42 9.77
C ARG A 92 -15.42 -5.68 9.17
N SER A 93 -14.54 -6.35 9.93
CA SER A 93 -13.89 -7.58 9.50
C SER A 93 -14.73 -8.82 9.86
N PRO A 94 -14.49 -9.96 9.19
CA PRO A 94 -15.09 -11.23 9.61
C PRO A 94 -14.41 -11.86 10.85
N PHE A 95 -13.49 -11.14 11.50
CA PHE A 95 -12.68 -11.62 12.62
C PHE A 95 -12.94 -10.79 13.88
N PRO A 96 -13.96 -11.13 14.71
CA PRO A 96 -14.34 -10.31 15.86
C PRO A 96 -13.25 -10.21 16.94
N ASP A 97 -12.36 -11.20 17.02
CA ASP A 97 -11.20 -11.20 17.92
C ASP A 97 -9.89 -10.82 17.21
N GLY A 98 -10.00 -10.21 16.02
CA GLY A 98 -8.85 -9.81 15.21
C GLY A 98 -7.99 -8.76 15.89
N ARG A 99 -6.75 -8.66 15.41
CA ARG A 99 -5.82 -7.58 15.75
C ARG A 99 -5.36 -6.91 14.48
N VAL A 100 -5.19 -5.60 14.53
CA VAL A 100 -4.76 -4.79 13.39
C VAL A 100 -3.31 -4.40 13.57
N PHE A 101 -2.50 -4.67 12.55
CA PHE A 101 -1.16 -4.14 12.41
C PHE A 101 -1.21 -2.98 11.42
N LEU A 102 -0.83 -1.79 11.86
CA LEU A 102 -0.78 -0.60 11.03
C LEU A 102 0.62 -0.46 10.41
N GLY A 103 0.69 -0.37 9.10
CA GLY A 103 1.91 -0.15 8.33
C GLY A 103 1.80 1.08 7.44
N CYS A 104 2.93 1.52 6.88
CA CYS A 104 2.99 2.73 6.05
C CYS A 104 2.61 2.48 4.58
N SER A 105 2.52 1.23 4.16
CA SER A 105 2.18 0.87 2.77
C SER A 105 1.59 -0.53 2.66
N GLY A 106 0.86 -0.79 1.56
CA GLY A 106 0.41 -2.15 1.22
C GLY A 106 1.57 -3.14 1.04
N SER A 107 2.71 -2.69 0.53
CA SER A 107 3.93 -3.50 0.41
C SER A 107 4.44 -3.99 1.76
N GLU A 108 4.50 -3.10 2.75
CA GLU A 108 4.87 -3.44 4.12
C GLU A 108 3.85 -4.38 4.78
N ALA A 109 2.56 -4.12 4.55
CA ALA A 109 1.50 -4.95 5.08
C ALA A 109 1.57 -6.40 4.55
N VAL A 110 1.82 -6.57 3.24
CA VAL A 110 1.99 -7.91 2.63
C VAL A 110 3.22 -8.62 3.18
N ASP A 111 4.37 -7.97 3.25
CA ASP A 111 5.59 -8.56 3.82
C ASP A 111 5.38 -8.98 5.28
N THR A 112 4.71 -8.14 6.06
CA THR A 112 4.38 -8.43 7.46
C THR A 112 3.39 -9.59 7.59
N ALA A 113 2.36 -9.64 6.75
CA ALA A 113 1.41 -10.75 6.73
C ALA A 113 2.07 -12.10 6.43
N ILE A 114 2.98 -12.13 5.45
CA ILE A 114 3.75 -13.34 5.11
C ILE A 114 4.61 -13.79 6.31
N LYS A 115 5.31 -12.86 6.96
CA LYS A 115 6.12 -13.15 8.16
C LYS A 115 5.27 -13.69 9.30
N ILE A 116 4.13 -13.07 9.59
CA ILE A 116 3.21 -13.50 10.65
C ILE A 116 2.67 -14.91 10.33
N ALA A 117 2.24 -15.16 9.09
CA ALA A 117 1.75 -16.47 8.69
C ALA A 117 2.80 -17.58 8.89
N ARG A 118 4.03 -17.36 8.42
CA ARG A 118 5.13 -18.30 8.63
C ARG A 118 5.45 -18.51 10.12
N GLN A 119 5.51 -17.44 10.91
CA GLN A 119 5.75 -17.54 12.35
C GLN A 119 4.62 -18.30 13.06
N ALA A 120 3.36 -18.09 12.67
CA ALA A 120 2.23 -18.82 13.23
C ALA A 120 2.34 -20.34 12.96
N MET A 121 2.78 -20.75 11.76
CA MET A 121 3.02 -22.16 11.46
C MET A 121 4.18 -22.73 12.28
N GLN A 122 5.28 -22.00 12.42
CA GLN A 122 6.41 -22.37 13.27
C GLN A 122 5.97 -22.63 14.73
N ARG A 123 5.21 -21.69 15.30
CA ARG A 123 4.71 -21.81 16.69
C ARG A 123 3.74 -22.99 16.90
N ARG A 124 3.08 -23.44 15.83
CA ARG A 124 2.23 -24.64 15.82
C ARG A 124 2.99 -25.95 15.58
N GLY A 125 4.32 -25.89 15.50
CA GLY A 125 5.16 -27.05 15.19
C GLY A 125 5.11 -27.49 13.73
N GLN A 126 4.49 -26.73 12.84
CA GLN A 126 4.35 -27.00 11.40
C GLN A 126 5.46 -26.29 10.61
N THR A 127 6.72 -26.58 10.94
CA THR A 127 7.90 -25.85 10.42
C THR A 127 8.08 -25.93 8.90
N GLU A 128 7.57 -27.02 8.29
CA GLU A 128 7.62 -27.23 6.83
C GLU A 128 6.58 -26.40 6.06
N ARG A 129 5.60 -25.81 6.73
CA ARG A 129 4.56 -24.99 6.09
C ARG A 129 5.05 -23.57 5.83
N GLN A 130 5.95 -23.42 4.85
CA GLN A 130 6.57 -22.15 4.46
C GLN A 130 6.11 -21.65 3.09
N VAL A 131 5.45 -22.52 2.31
CA VAL A 131 5.03 -22.19 0.95
C VAL A 131 3.90 -21.17 0.98
N VAL A 132 4.06 -20.13 0.17
CA VAL A 132 3.03 -19.13 -0.14
C VAL A 132 2.56 -19.36 -1.56
N VAL A 133 1.28 -19.62 -1.74
CA VAL A 133 0.68 -19.75 -3.07
C VAL A 133 0.30 -18.36 -3.57
N ARG A 134 0.67 -18.03 -4.79
CA ARG A 134 0.37 -16.79 -5.49
C ARG A 134 -0.37 -17.05 -6.79
N ARG A 135 -1.16 -16.10 -7.26
CA ARG A 135 -1.88 -16.20 -8.52
C ARG A 135 -1.18 -15.40 -9.63
N THR A 136 -1.25 -15.90 -10.86
CA THR A 136 -0.85 -15.12 -12.04
C THR A 136 -1.59 -13.79 -12.06
N ASN A 137 -0.95 -12.73 -12.57
CA ASN A 137 -1.46 -11.35 -12.65
C ASN A 137 -1.72 -10.65 -11.31
N GLY A 138 -1.53 -11.32 -10.17
CA GLY A 138 -1.68 -10.71 -8.85
C GLY A 138 -0.56 -9.72 -8.54
N TYR A 139 -0.91 -8.51 -8.10
CA TYR A 139 0.04 -7.51 -7.58
C TYR A 139 0.02 -7.50 -6.05
N HIS A 140 1.20 -7.57 -5.43
CA HIS A 140 1.34 -7.68 -3.97
C HIS A 140 2.37 -6.72 -3.37
N GLY A 141 2.72 -5.67 -4.07
CA GLY A 141 3.65 -4.66 -3.56
C GLY A 141 5.05 -4.76 -4.14
N THR A 142 5.93 -3.84 -3.73
CA THR A 142 7.27 -3.63 -4.27
C THR A 142 8.40 -4.06 -3.33
N ASN A 143 8.12 -4.42 -2.08
CA ASN A 143 9.10 -5.03 -1.19
C ASN A 143 9.43 -6.46 -1.67
N PHE A 144 10.56 -7.03 -1.24
CA PHE A 144 11.01 -8.34 -1.72
C PHE A 144 10.00 -9.47 -1.48
N GLY A 145 9.30 -9.49 -0.36
CA GLY A 145 8.22 -10.45 -0.11
C GLY A 145 7.04 -10.24 -1.05
N GLY A 146 6.58 -9.00 -1.21
CA GLY A 146 5.53 -8.64 -2.16
C GLY A 146 5.91 -8.93 -3.61
N THR A 147 7.15 -8.60 -4.01
CA THR A 147 7.70 -8.93 -5.34
C THR A 147 7.75 -10.43 -5.56
N SER A 148 8.11 -11.21 -4.55
CA SER A 148 8.11 -12.68 -4.62
C SER A 148 6.70 -13.25 -4.75
N ALA A 149 5.73 -12.61 -4.08
CA ALA A 149 4.34 -13.01 -4.07
C ALA A 149 3.57 -12.64 -5.35
N GLN A 150 3.97 -11.58 -6.09
CA GLN A 150 3.20 -11.15 -7.26
C GLN A 150 3.40 -12.06 -8.48
N GLY A 151 2.33 -12.16 -9.30
CA GLY A 151 2.30 -12.94 -10.52
C GLY A 151 2.57 -12.14 -11.80
N ILE A 152 2.96 -10.88 -11.70
CA ILE A 152 3.28 -10.01 -12.84
C ILE A 152 4.76 -10.19 -13.19
N ALA A 153 5.04 -10.98 -14.22
CA ALA A 153 6.40 -11.39 -14.58
C ALA A 153 7.38 -10.20 -14.77
N PRO A 154 7.06 -9.14 -15.52
CA PRO A 154 7.98 -8.01 -15.70
C PRO A 154 8.38 -7.30 -14.39
N ASN A 155 7.52 -7.32 -13.38
CA ASN A 155 7.82 -6.69 -12.08
C ASN A 155 8.77 -7.52 -11.21
N ARG A 156 9.06 -8.76 -11.62
CA ARG A 156 9.91 -9.72 -10.89
C ARG A 156 11.29 -9.87 -11.49
N GLU A 157 11.48 -9.34 -12.70
CA GLU A 157 12.71 -9.49 -13.46
C GLU A 157 13.77 -8.47 -13.01
N GLY A 158 15.05 -8.85 -13.07
CA GLY A 158 16.18 -7.96 -12.83
C GLY A 158 16.57 -7.74 -11.37
N TRP A 159 15.86 -8.36 -10.41
CA TRP A 159 16.11 -8.15 -8.97
C TRP A 159 17.02 -9.22 -8.33
N GLY A 160 17.55 -10.15 -9.12
CA GLY A 160 18.29 -11.30 -8.58
C GLY A 160 17.36 -12.33 -7.93
N ASP A 161 17.89 -13.08 -6.94
CA ASP A 161 17.12 -14.11 -6.25
C ASP A 161 16.03 -13.50 -5.37
N LEU A 162 14.81 -13.92 -5.60
CA LEU A 162 13.64 -13.53 -4.79
C LEU A 162 13.50 -14.43 -3.57
N VAL A 163 12.61 -14.08 -2.65
CA VAL A 163 12.34 -14.87 -1.44
C VAL A 163 11.82 -16.26 -1.84
N PRO A 164 12.40 -17.36 -1.31
CA PRO A 164 12.02 -18.71 -1.68
C PRO A 164 10.64 -19.13 -1.16
N HIS A 165 10.15 -20.27 -1.67
CA HIS A 165 8.89 -20.91 -1.30
C HIS A 165 7.64 -20.13 -1.72
N PHE A 166 7.67 -19.50 -2.90
CA PHE A 166 6.48 -18.98 -3.57
C PHE A 166 6.14 -19.84 -4.78
N VAL A 167 4.92 -20.37 -4.83
CA VAL A 167 4.42 -21.22 -5.92
C VAL A 167 3.30 -20.48 -6.64
N GLU A 168 3.40 -20.42 -7.97
CA GLU A 168 2.38 -19.79 -8.80
C GLU A 168 1.30 -20.78 -9.20
N VAL A 169 0.06 -20.33 -9.18
CA VAL A 169 -1.09 -21.02 -9.77
C VAL A 169 -1.81 -20.06 -10.73
N PRO A 170 -2.47 -20.57 -11.77
CA PRO A 170 -3.31 -19.76 -12.65
C PRO A 170 -4.37 -19.00 -11.86
N HIS A 171 -4.74 -17.78 -12.32
CA HIS A 171 -5.76 -16.97 -11.66
C HIS A 171 -7.18 -17.40 -12.03
N ASP A 172 -7.35 -18.12 -13.15
CA ASP A 172 -8.61 -18.52 -13.80
C ASP A 172 -8.81 -20.04 -13.83
N ASP A 173 -7.90 -20.81 -13.27
CA ASP A 173 -8.03 -22.26 -13.13
C ASP A 173 -8.38 -22.60 -11.66
N LEU A 174 -9.52 -23.30 -11.47
CA LEU A 174 -10.07 -23.70 -10.17
C LEU A 174 -10.06 -25.21 -10.02
#